data_443875f9c313b2e53bcbd24682634cf6
#
_entry.id   443875f9c313b2e53bcbd24682634cf6
#
_cell.length_a   1.000
_cell.length_b   1.000
_cell.length_c   1.000
_cell.angle_alpha   90.00
_cell.angle_beta   90.00
_cell.angle_gamma   90.00
#
_symmetry.space_group_name_H-M   'P 1'
#
loop_
_entity.id
_entity.type
_entity.pdbx_description
1 polymer ?
#
loop_
_entity_poly.entity_id
_entity_poly.type
_entity_poly.pdbx_seq_one_letter_code
_entity_poly.pdbx_strand_id
1 'polypeptide(L)'
;MKKIKIFFLILFFLNSNLFANENTDFEKWKKDFKQRALANNISEKTFDLVMTDTKFLANVIKYDRYQPEFYEDTKTYISKRSSTKKLNKGIDFYLNNKDLINVVENKFEIEKELLLSLMGIETNYGTYVGKMDILSSLATLSYDKRRSEFFTKELLILLKLIDENQIDYKSLYGSWAGAFGFFQFMPSTIKNHAIDFNTDNYIDLKNSHDAYASAANYLKKIGWKKDSPCFYRIDLKEDIPKKYLNVSAKKLQNKKKLGFFKKYIDNYDDISFLRSNYN
;
A
#
# COMPACT_ATOMS: atom_id res chain seq x y z
N MET A 1 -18.91 -44.87 21.06
CA MET A 1 -19.36 -43.49 20.73
C MET A 1 -19.13 -42.45 21.83
N LYS A 2 -19.04 -42.77 23.13
CA LYS A 2 -18.76 -41.78 24.20
C LYS A 2 -17.33 -41.22 24.21
N LYS A 3 -16.31 -41.98 23.79
CA LYS A 3 -14.91 -41.55 23.80
C LYS A 3 -14.58 -40.48 22.73
N ILE A 4 -15.28 -40.46 21.59
CA ILE A 4 -15.07 -39.48 20.53
C ILE A 4 -15.58 -38.09 20.93
N LYS A 5 -16.68 -38.02 21.69
CA LYS A 5 -17.22 -36.73 22.17
C LYS A 5 -16.31 -36.02 23.17
N ILE A 6 -15.59 -36.77 24.01
CA ILE A 6 -14.65 -36.21 24.99
C ILE A 6 -13.41 -35.65 24.28
N PHE A 7 -12.92 -36.30 23.20
CA PHE A 7 -11.79 -35.83 22.43
C PHE A 7 -12.08 -34.52 21.69
N PHE A 8 -13.29 -34.36 21.14
CA PHE A 8 -13.72 -33.09 20.52
C PHE A 8 -13.86 -31.94 21.53
N LEU A 9 -14.32 -32.24 22.74
CA LEU A 9 -14.46 -31.23 23.80
C LEU A 9 -13.09 -30.74 24.28
N ILE A 10 -12.09 -31.62 24.43
CA ILE A 10 -10.74 -31.27 24.82
C ILE A 10 -10.04 -30.41 23.73
N LEU A 11 -10.23 -30.70 22.43
CA LEU A 11 -9.72 -29.91 21.35
C LEU A 11 -10.33 -28.49 21.30
N PHE A 12 -11.62 -28.35 21.66
CA PHE A 12 -12.29 -27.06 21.75
C PHE A 12 -11.77 -26.20 22.91
N PHE A 13 -11.51 -26.80 24.06
CA PHE A 13 -10.92 -26.13 25.23
C PHE A 13 -9.45 -25.74 25.02
N LEU A 14 -8.67 -26.53 24.29
CA LEU A 14 -7.26 -26.20 23.98
C LEU A 14 -7.16 -24.99 23.05
N ASN A 15 -8.05 -24.88 22.06
CA ASN A 15 -8.06 -23.71 21.17
C ASN A 15 -8.54 -22.42 21.88
N SER A 16 -9.52 -22.51 22.79
CA SER A 16 -9.99 -21.34 23.54
C SER A 16 -8.93 -20.78 24.50
N ASN A 17 -8.11 -21.63 25.10
CA ASN A 17 -7.02 -21.20 25.97
C ASN A 17 -5.87 -20.51 25.19
N LEU A 18 -5.56 -20.92 23.96
CA LEU A 18 -4.56 -20.28 23.11
C LEU A 18 -4.97 -18.86 22.73
N PHE A 19 -6.21 -18.65 22.29
CA PHE A 19 -6.72 -17.30 21.95
C PHE A 19 -6.85 -16.39 23.19
N ALA A 20 -7.21 -16.94 24.36
CA ALA A 20 -7.28 -16.16 25.58
C ALA A 20 -5.89 -15.65 26.01
N ASN A 21 -4.85 -16.45 25.83
CA ASN A 21 -3.47 -16.07 26.16
C ASN A 21 -2.93 -14.98 25.21
N GLU A 22 -3.15 -15.12 23.91
CA GLU A 22 -2.74 -14.11 22.91
C GLU A 22 -3.38 -12.74 23.15
N ASN A 23 -4.67 -12.69 23.52
CA ASN A 23 -5.33 -11.43 23.86
C ASN A 23 -4.76 -10.79 25.13
N THR A 24 -4.47 -11.57 26.15
CA THR A 24 -3.87 -11.08 27.40
C THR A 24 -2.47 -10.50 27.17
N ASP A 25 -1.66 -11.16 26.37
CA ASP A 25 -0.32 -10.70 26.02
C ASP A 25 -0.35 -9.44 25.14
N PHE A 26 -1.34 -9.34 24.23
CA PHE A 26 -1.55 -8.14 23.41
C PHE A 26 -1.99 -6.93 24.27
N GLU A 27 -2.88 -7.14 25.27
CA GLU A 27 -3.27 -6.07 26.19
C GLU A 27 -2.08 -5.60 27.05
N LYS A 28 -1.22 -6.51 27.48
CA LYS A 28 0.02 -6.15 28.17
C LYS A 28 0.93 -5.34 27.25
N TRP A 29 1.12 -5.79 26.01
CA TRP A 29 1.91 -5.07 25.02
C TRP A 29 1.37 -3.64 24.78
N LYS A 30 0.05 -3.45 24.70
CA LYS A 30 -0.55 -2.10 24.56
C LYS A 30 -0.15 -1.18 25.71
N LYS A 31 -0.13 -1.68 26.94
CA LYS A 31 0.31 -0.91 28.10
C LYS A 31 1.77 -0.49 28.01
N ASP A 32 2.63 -1.41 27.58
CA ASP A 32 4.06 -1.12 27.41
C ASP A 32 4.26 -0.15 26.22
N PHE A 33 3.50 -0.33 25.13
CA PHE A 33 3.53 0.54 23.96
C PHE A 33 3.07 1.98 24.27
N LYS A 34 2.16 2.18 25.26
CA LYS A 34 1.73 3.51 25.71
C LYS A 34 2.95 4.36 26.11
N GLN A 35 3.88 3.81 26.88
CA GLN A 35 5.08 4.53 27.29
C GLN A 35 5.92 4.96 26.07
N ARG A 36 6.02 4.11 25.06
CA ARG A 36 6.72 4.42 23.80
C ARG A 36 6.00 5.53 23.02
N ALA A 37 4.67 5.54 23.00
CA ALA A 37 3.88 6.56 22.34
C ALA A 37 4.04 7.93 23.02
N LEU A 38 3.95 7.98 24.35
CA LEU A 38 4.16 9.21 25.12
C LEU A 38 5.58 9.77 24.93
N ALA A 39 6.60 8.91 24.91
CA ALA A 39 7.98 9.29 24.61
C ALA A 39 8.18 9.82 23.18
N ASN A 40 7.26 9.55 22.25
CA ASN A 40 7.22 10.12 20.90
C ASN A 40 6.29 11.33 20.77
N ASN A 41 5.98 12.01 21.88
CA ASN A 41 5.14 13.20 21.95
C ASN A 41 3.71 12.98 21.38
N ILE A 42 3.14 11.82 21.63
CA ILE A 42 1.71 11.54 21.41
C ILE A 42 1.00 11.78 22.73
N SER A 43 -0.07 12.57 22.76
CA SER A 43 -0.80 12.86 23.98
C SER A 43 -1.45 11.60 24.57
N GLU A 44 -1.48 11.50 25.89
CA GLU A 44 -2.18 10.40 26.58
C GLU A 44 -3.65 10.34 26.19
N LYS A 45 -4.30 11.50 26.06
CA LYS A 45 -5.69 11.62 25.62
C LYS A 45 -5.92 10.95 24.28
N THR A 46 -5.08 11.24 23.28
CA THR A 46 -5.19 10.63 21.95
C THR A 46 -4.91 9.14 22.00
N PHE A 47 -3.87 8.73 22.73
CA PHE A 47 -3.57 7.31 22.87
C PHE A 47 -4.77 6.53 23.46
N ASP A 48 -5.30 7.00 24.58
CA ASP A 48 -6.43 6.33 25.25
C ASP A 48 -7.70 6.35 24.38
N LEU A 49 -7.95 7.44 23.66
CA LEU A 49 -9.09 7.57 22.77
C LEU A 49 -9.07 6.50 21.65
N VAL A 50 -7.92 6.25 21.02
CA VAL A 50 -7.86 5.42 19.81
C VAL A 50 -7.32 4.02 20.04
N MET A 51 -6.52 3.80 21.08
CA MET A 51 -5.91 2.49 21.35
C MET A 51 -6.73 1.62 22.29
N THR A 52 -7.67 2.17 23.05
CA THR A 52 -8.54 1.41 23.97
C THR A 52 -9.30 0.32 23.22
N ASP A 53 -9.90 0.65 22.08
CA ASP A 53 -10.74 -0.25 21.30
C ASP A 53 -9.96 -1.09 20.28
N THR A 54 -8.63 -0.94 20.18
CA THR A 54 -7.83 -1.76 19.26
C THR A 54 -7.77 -3.20 19.69
N LYS A 55 -7.92 -4.10 18.71
CA LYS A 55 -8.06 -5.55 18.91
C LYS A 55 -6.89 -6.30 18.26
N PHE A 56 -6.51 -7.42 18.83
CA PHE A 56 -5.64 -8.38 18.16
C PHE A 56 -6.37 -9.06 17.00
N LEU A 57 -5.83 -8.97 15.80
CA LEU A 57 -6.43 -9.50 14.57
C LEU A 57 -5.57 -10.64 14.01
N ALA A 58 -5.80 -11.88 14.45
CA ALA A 58 -5.05 -13.07 14.04
C ALA A 58 -5.00 -13.26 12.51
N ASN A 59 -6.05 -12.83 11.77
CA ASN A 59 -6.05 -12.89 10.31
C ASN A 59 -5.04 -11.95 9.66
N VAL A 60 -4.72 -10.83 10.28
CA VAL A 60 -3.69 -9.87 9.80
C VAL A 60 -2.33 -10.56 9.77
N ILE A 61 -2.01 -11.34 10.81
CA ILE A 61 -0.78 -12.15 10.85
C ILE A 61 -0.73 -13.16 9.70
N LYS A 62 -1.86 -13.81 9.39
CA LYS A 62 -1.95 -14.77 8.26
C LYS A 62 -1.70 -14.06 6.93
N TYR A 63 -2.32 -12.89 6.71
CA TYR A 63 -2.12 -12.11 5.48
C TYR A 63 -0.67 -11.63 5.34
N ASP A 64 -0.03 -11.21 6.43
CA ASP A 64 1.37 -10.80 6.41
C ASP A 64 2.32 -11.95 6.03
N ARG A 65 1.99 -13.18 6.38
CA ARG A 65 2.80 -14.36 6.05
C ARG A 65 2.53 -14.94 4.68
N TYR A 66 1.37 -14.68 4.11
CA TYR A 66 0.98 -15.17 2.80
C TYR A 66 0.49 -14.03 1.91
N GLN A 67 1.32 -13.64 0.96
CA GLN A 67 1.06 -12.58 -0.02
C GLN A 67 0.97 -13.22 -1.42
N PRO A 68 -0.26 -13.40 -1.97
CA PRO A 68 -0.49 -14.12 -3.24
C PRO A 68 0.28 -13.53 -4.43
N GLU A 69 0.49 -12.22 -4.45
CA GLU A 69 1.22 -11.52 -5.52
C GLU A 69 2.65 -12.01 -5.74
N PHE A 70 3.26 -12.64 -4.76
CA PHE A 70 4.59 -13.25 -4.89
C PHE A 70 4.57 -14.63 -5.56
N TYR A 71 3.40 -15.18 -5.85
CA TYR A 71 3.25 -16.51 -6.44
C TYR A 71 2.73 -16.46 -7.88
N GLU A 72 2.27 -15.30 -8.36
CA GLU A 72 1.86 -15.11 -9.74
C GLU A 72 3.08 -14.88 -10.66
N ASP A 73 3.02 -15.42 -11.89
CA ASP A 73 3.95 -15.01 -12.94
C ASP A 73 3.59 -13.62 -13.49
N THR A 74 4.58 -12.94 -14.08
CA THR A 74 4.43 -11.57 -14.55
C THR A 74 3.31 -11.40 -15.59
N LYS A 75 3.15 -12.35 -16.51
CA LYS A 75 2.12 -12.29 -17.57
C LYS A 75 0.73 -12.36 -16.95
N THR A 76 0.50 -13.29 -16.05
CA THR A 76 -0.76 -13.45 -15.31
C THR A 76 -1.04 -12.20 -14.46
N TYR A 77 -0.04 -11.68 -13.77
CA TYR A 77 -0.15 -10.47 -12.97
C TYR A 77 -0.62 -9.27 -13.82
N ILE A 78 0.05 -9.02 -14.94
CA ILE A 78 -0.28 -7.91 -15.84
C ILE A 78 -1.68 -8.10 -16.42
N SER A 79 -2.01 -9.27 -16.97
CA SER A 79 -3.31 -9.52 -17.62
C SER A 79 -4.50 -9.32 -16.69
N LYS A 80 -4.35 -9.68 -15.42
CA LYS A 80 -5.40 -9.46 -14.41
C LYS A 80 -5.60 -7.98 -14.07
N ARG A 81 -4.53 -7.18 -14.13
CA ARG A 81 -4.54 -5.78 -13.66
C ARG A 81 -4.70 -4.75 -14.77
N SER A 82 -4.54 -5.14 -16.06
CA SER A 82 -4.66 -4.27 -17.23
C SER A 82 -5.75 -4.73 -18.23
N SER A 83 -6.85 -5.28 -17.74
CA SER A 83 -7.96 -5.73 -18.59
C SER A 83 -8.71 -4.57 -19.24
N THR A 84 -9.30 -4.79 -20.44
CA THR A 84 -10.17 -3.81 -21.12
C THR A 84 -11.31 -3.32 -20.22
N LYS A 85 -11.89 -4.21 -19.40
CA LYS A 85 -12.92 -3.82 -18.43
C LYS A 85 -12.39 -2.77 -17.43
N LYS A 86 -11.16 -2.93 -16.95
CA LYS A 86 -10.55 -1.97 -16.02
C LYS A 86 -10.20 -0.67 -16.74
N LEU A 87 -9.73 -0.73 -17.98
CA LEU A 87 -9.48 0.46 -18.81
C LEU A 87 -10.77 1.29 -19.00
N ASN A 88 -11.85 0.66 -19.43
CA ASN A 88 -13.14 1.34 -19.62
C ASN A 88 -13.63 1.99 -18.32
N LYS A 89 -13.52 1.27 -17.19
CA LYS A 89 -13.85 1.86 -15.88
C LYS A 89 -13.02 3.09 -15.55
N GLY A 90 -11.74 3.09 -15.94
CA GLY A 90 -10.85 4.25 -15.75
C GLY A 90 -11.25 5.45 -16.62
N ILE A 91 -11.67 5.20 -17.87
CA ILE A 91 -12.19 6.23 -18.76
C ILE A 91 -13.47 6.84 -18.18
N ASP A 92 -14.42 6.00 -17.76
CA ASP A 92 -15.67 6.45 -17.13
C ASP A 92 -15.39 7.27 -15.87
N PHE A 93 -14.44 6.80 -15.03
CA PHE A 93 -14.05 7.53 -13.83
C PHE A 93 -13.44 8.90 -14.18
N TYR A 94 -12.56 8.97 -15.17
CA TYR A 94 -12.01 10.23 -15.65
C TYR A 94 -13.09 11.19 -16.12
N LEU A 95 -14.00 10.73 -16.98
CA LEU A 95 -15.07 11.58 -17.52
C LEU A 95 -15.94 12.19 -16.42
N ASN A 96 -16.22 11.42 -15.36
CA ASN A 96 -17.01 11.88 -14.22
C ASN A 96 -16.27 12.80 -13.25
N ASN A 97 -14.93 12.85 -13.31
CA ASN A 97 -14.07 13.65 -12.41
C ASN A 97 -13.09 14.56 -13.18
N LYS A 98 -13.41 14.86 -14.45
CA LYS A 98 -12.49 15.49 -15.40
C LYS A 98 -11.91 16.80 -14.89
N ASP A 99 -12.73 17.66 -14.32
CA ASP A 99 -12.30 19.00 -13.89
C ASP A 99 -11.26 18.92 -12.78
N LEU A 100 -11.53 18.14 -11.76
CA LEU A 100 -10.58 17.91 -10.66
C LEU A 100 -9.27 17.31 -11.16
N ILE A 101 -9.36 16.25 -11.97
CA ILE A 101 -8.19 15.52 -12.44
C ILE A 101 -7.30 16.42 -13.30
N ASN A 102 -7.88 17.23 -14.18
CA ASN A 102 -7.13 18.19 -15.00
C ASN A 102 -6.51 19.32 -14.16
N VAL A 103 -7.19 19.79 -13.10
CA VAL A 103 -6.61 20.77 -12.16
C VAL A 103 -5.39 20.18 -11.47
N VAL A 104 -5.46 18.94 -10.98
CA VAL A 104 -4.35 18.26 -10.33
C VAL A 104 -3.19 18.01 -11.32
N GLU A 105 -3.49 17.51 -12.52
CA GLU A 105 -2.49 17.30 -13.58
C GLU A 105 -1.69 18.59 -13.86
N ASN A 106 -2.41 19.70 -14.07
CA ASN A 106 -1.78 21.00 -14.39
C ASN A 106 -0.97 21.55 -13.21
N LYS A 107 -1.47 21.41 -11.98
CA LYS A 107 -0.79 21.96 -10.78
C LYS A 107 0.48 21.19 -10.42
N PHE A 108 0.44 19.88 -10.55
CA PHE A 108 1.55 19.00 -10.11
C PHE A 108 2.45 18.55 -11.26
N GLU A 109 2.02 18.73 -12.51
CA GLU A 109 2.74 18.26 -13.70
C GLU A 109 2.92 16.74 -13.69
N ILE A 110 1.88 16.01 -13.28
CA ILE A 110 1.81 14.55 -13.26
C ILE A 110 0.67 14.14 -14.18
N GLU A 111 0.97 13.28 -15.15
CA GLU A 111 0.01 12.84 -16.15
C GLU A 111 -1.19 12.15 -15.48
N LYS A 112 -2.39 12.55 -15.89
CA LYS A 112 -3.64 11.94 -15.39
C LYS A 112 -3.72 10.44 -15.65
N GLU A 113 -3.15 9.97 -16.75
CA GLU A 113 -3.12 8.56 -17.12
C GLU A 113 -2.32 7.74 -16.08
N LEU A 114 -1.24 8.31 -15.54
CA LEU A 114 -0.45 7.67 -14.48
C LEU A 114 -1.26 7.61 -13.19
N LEU A 115 -1.87 8.71 -12.77
CA LEU A 115 -2.70 8.76 -11.55
C LEU A 115 -3.89 7.80 -11.64
N LEU A 116 -4.61 7.81 -12.77
CA LEU A 116 -5.72 6.90 -13.00
C LEU A 116 -5.28 5.43 -13.00
N SER A 117 -4.13 5.12 -13.60
CA SER A 117 -3.60 3.76 -13.62
C SER A 117 -3.25 3.27 -12.22
N LEU A 118 -2.59 4.09 -11.41
CA LEU A 118 -2.27 3.77 -10.01
C LEU A 118 -3.55 3.52 -9.19
N MET A 119 -4.52 4.43 -9.25
CA MET A 119 -5.81 4.24 -8.56
C MET A 119 -6.55 2.99 -9.03
N GLY A 120 -6.47 2.70 -10.35
CA GLY A 120 -7.05 1.49 -10.92
C GLY A 120 -6.39 0.21 -10.37
N ILE A 121 -5.07 0.20 -10.18
CA ILE A 121 -4.32 -0.95 -9.63
C ILE A 121 -4.60 -1.09 -8.14
N GLU A 122 -4.48 -0.02 -7.37
CA GLU A 122 -4.58 -0.03 -5.91
C GLU A 122 -5.99 -0.37 -5.41
N THR A 123 -7.00 0.33 -5.92
CA THR A 123 -8.35 0.24 -5.35
C THR A 123 -9.46 -0.01 -6.36
N ASN A 124 -9.09 -0.30 -7.63
CA ASN A 124 -10.08 -0.42 -8.71
C ASN A 124 -11.01 0.79 -8.77
N TYR A 125 -10.40 1.98 -8.80
CA TYR A 125 -11.08 3.28 -8.81
C TYR A 125 -11.98 3.49 -7.59
N GLY A 126 -11.42 3.27 -6.40
CA GLY A 126 -12.09 3.48 -5.12
C GLY A 126 -13.11 2.41 -4.72
N THR A 127 -13.29 1.34 -5.54
CA THR A 127 -14.27 0.28 -5.24
C THR A 127 -13.80 -0.63 -4.08
N TYR A 128 -12.49 -0.80 -3.91
CA TYR A 128 -11.88 -1.72 -2.94
C TYR A 128 -10.81 -1.00 -2.11
N VAL A 129 -11.21 -0.14 -1.21
CA VAL A 129 -10.29 0.61 -0.35
C VAL A 129 -9.85 -0.16 0.91
N GLY A 130 -10.36 -1.38 1.08
CA GLY A 130 -10.17 -2.18 2.29
C GLY A 130 -11.22 -1.87 3.36
N LYS A 131 -11.41 -2.85 4.27
CA LYS A 131 -12.41 -2.77 5.36
C LYS A 131 -11.82 -3.15 6.72
N MET A 132 -10.50 -3.34 6.79
CA MET A 132 -9.84 -3.65 8.05
C MET A 132 -9.69 -2.39 8.89
N ASP A 133 -9.89 -2.51 10.18
CA ASP A 133 -9.52 -1.47 11.14
C ASP A 133 -8.00 -1.29 11.10
N ILE A 134 -7.55 -0.10 10.68
CA ILE A 134 -6.12 0.18 10.47
C ILE A 134 -5.37 0.22 11.80
N LEU A 135 -5.96 0.80 12.85
CA LEU A 135 -5.33 0.88 14.16
C LEU A 135 -5.09 -0.53 14.73
N SER A 136 -6.12 -1.39 14.73
CA SER A 136 -5.99 -2.79 15.14
C SER A 136 -5.01 -3.58 14.27
N SER A 137 -5.01 -3.33 12.95
CA SER A 137 -4.09 -3.98 12.02
C SER A 137 -2.64 -3.61 12.30
N LEU A 138 -2.34 -2.31 12.40
CA LEU A 138 -0.99 -1.83 12.72
C LEU A 138 -0.55 -2.24 14.12
N ALA A 139 -1.43 -2.17 15.12
CA ALA A 139 -1.13 -2.64 16.47
C ALA A 139 -0.80 -4.14 16.50
N THR A 140 -1.58 -4.97 15.81
CA THR A 140 -1.33 -6.41 15.69
C THR A 140 0.03 -6.68 15.02
N LEU A 141 0.35 -5.99 13.93
CA LEU A 141 1.63 -6.16 13.21
C LEU A 141 2.83 -5.57 13.98
N SER A 142 2.59 -4.57 14.81
CA SER A 142 3.59 -4.03 15.73
C SER A 142 3.90 -4.99 16.88
N TYR A 143 2.88 -5.70 17.36
CA TYR A 143 3.01 -6.76 18.35
C TYR A 143 3.70 -8.00 17.78
N ASP A 144 3.42 -8.39 16.52
CA ASP A 144 4.05 -9.54 15.86
C ASP A 144 5.54 -9.31 15.59
N LYS A 145 6.37 -10.30 15.91
CA LYS A 145 7.84 -10.16 15.88
C LYS A 145 8.45 -9.98 14.49
N ARG A 146 7.76 -10.40 13.42
CA ARG A 146 8.37 -10.50 12.08
C ARG A 146 8.81 -9.16 11.49
N ARG A 147 7.96 -8.14 11.57
CA ARG A 147 8.22 -6.78 11.06
C ARG A 147 7.84 -5.70 12.08
N SER A 148 7.94 -6.04 13.36
CA SER A 148 7.48 -5.20 14.47
C SER A 148 8.00 -3.76 14.39
N GLU A 149 9.29 -3.58 14.15
CA GLU A 149 9.90 -2.24 14.12
C GLU A 149 9.33 -1.36 13.00
N PHE A 150 9.10 -1.93 11.82
CA PHE A 150 8.48 -1.21 10.71
C PHE A 150 7.05 -0.77 11.06
N PHE A 151 6.21 -1.70 11.50
CA PHE A 151 4.81 -1.39 11.79
C PHE A 151 4.64 -0.53 13.04
N THR A 152 5.54 -0.64 14.01
CA THR A 152 5.57 0.26 15.17
C THR A 152 5.83 1.72 14.74
N LYS A 153 6.75 1.95 13.79
CA LYS A 153 6.96 3.29 13.23
C LYS A 153 5.72 3.82 12.53
N GLU A 154 5.08 3.00 11.70
CA GLU A 154 3.84 3.39 11.02
C GLU A 154 2.72 3.71 12.02
N LEU A 155 2.55 2.89 13.07
CA LEU A 155 1.55 3.13 14.11
C LEU A 155 1.82 4.44 14.87
N LEU A 156 3.05 4.70 15.27
CA LEU A 156 3.43 5.95 15.95
C LEU A 156 3.15 7.17 15.06
N ILE A 157 3.46 7.09 13.77
CA ILE A 157 3.17 8.16 12.82
C ILE A 157 1.66 8.39 12.70
N LEU A 158 0.87 7.30 12.58
CA LEU A 158 -0.59 7.41 12.52
C LEU A 158 -1.17 8.07 13.77
N LEU A 159 -0.73 7.62 14.96
CA LEU A 159 -1.15 8.24 16.23
C LEU A 159 -0.81 9.72 16.28
N LYS A 160 0.35 10.12 15.74
CA LYS A 160 0.75 11.53 15.70
C LYS A 160 -0.12 12.35 14.75
N LEU A 161 -0.46 11.82 13.57
CA LEU A 161 -1.38 12.47 12.63
C LEU A 161 -2.77 12.69 13.23
N ILE A 162 -3.25 11.73 14.04
CA ILE A 162 -4.52 11.85 14.77
C ILE A 162 -4.40 12.90 15.89
N ASP A 163 -3.31 12.88 16.65
CA ASP A 163 -3.04 13.81 17.76
C ASP A 163 -2.98 15.27 17.28
N GLU A 164 -2.47 15.47 16.08
CA GLU A 164 -2.41 16.77 15.41
C GLU A 164 -3.71 17.14 14.65
N ASN A 165 -4.76 16.32 14.77
CA ASN A 165 -6.05 16.49 14.09
C ASN A 165 -5.94 16.58 12.55
N GLN A 166 -4.93 15.98 11.96
CA GLN A 166 -4.76 15.94 10.49
C GLN A 166 -5.63 14.89 9.84
N ILE A 167 -6.02 13.83 10.57
CA ILE A 167 -6.83 12.71 10.08
C ILE A 167 -7.92 12.39 11.10
N ASP A 168 -9.14 12.15 10.61
CA ASP A 168 -10.22 11.63 11.44
C ASP A 168 -10.03 10.12 11.69
N TYR A 169 -9.76 9.75 12.96
CA TYR A 169 -9.57 8.35 13.35
C TYR A 169 -10.79 7.46 13.14
N LYS A 170 -12.01 8.02 13.08
CA LYS A 170 -13.24 7.27 12.87
C LYS A 170 -13.37 6.71 11.45
N SER A 171 -12.66 7.30 10.50
CA SER A 171 -12.66 6.89 9.10
C SER A 171 -11.55 5.88 8.73
N LEU A 172 -10.73 5.44 9.69
CA LEU A 172 -9.52 4.64 9.47
C LEU A 172 -9.81 3.16 9.19
N TYR A 173 -10.45 2.89 8.06
CA TYR A 173 -10.61 1.55 7.51
C TYR A 173 -9.84 1.45 6.19
N GLY A 174 -9.07 0.38 6.01
CA GLY A 174 -8.20 0.21 4.85
C GLY A 174 -7.72 -1.21 4.66
N SER A 175 -6.47 -1.37 4.22
CA SER A 175 -5.85 -2.68 4.05
C SER A 175 -5.46 -3.32 5.37
N TRP A 176 -5.21 -4.63 5.33
CA TRP A 176 -4.70 -5.39 6.48
C TRP A 176 -3.31 -4.91 6.95
N ALA A 177 -2.54 -4.25 6.09
CA ALA A 177 -1.20 -3.73 6.39
C ALA A 177 -1.20 -2.26 6.85
N GLY A 178 -2.37 -1.64 6.99
CA GLY A 178 -2.48 -0.25 7.42
C GLY A 178 -2.44 0.79 6.30
N ALA A 179 -2.49 0.36 5.04
CA ALA A 179 -2.61 1.28 3.91
C ALA A 179 -4.06 1.76 3.75
N PHE A 180 -4.22 3.01 3.31
CA PHE A 180 -5.48 3.73 3.43
C PHE A 180 -5.75 4.62 2.21
N GLY A 181 -7.04 4.82 1.89
CA GLY A 181 -7.50 5.71 0.83
C GLY A 181 -7.38 5.13 -0.58
N PHE A 182 -7.68 5.97 -1.58
CA PHE A 182 -7.75 5.55 -2.98
C PHE A 182 -6.42 5.09 -3.58
N PHE A 183 -5.31 5.61 -3.08
CA PHE A 183 -3.95 5.27 -3.50
C PHE A 183 -3.17 4.43 -2.47
N GLN A 184 -3.86 3.88 -1.47
CA GLN A 184 -3.30 2.95 -0.47
C GLN A 184 -2.01 3.47 0.19
N PHE A 185 -2.06 4.69 0.71
CA PHE A 185 -0.93 5.29 1.40
C PHE A 185 -0.71 4.70 2.79
N MET A 186 0.53 4.40 3.12
CA MET A 186 0.95 4.11 4.49
C MET A 186 1.00 5.41 5.33
N PRO A 187 0.87 5.34 6.65
CA PRO A 187 0.95 6.53 7.51
C PRO A 187 2.18 7.41 7.27
N SER A 188 3.34 6.82 7.03
CA SER A 188 4.56 7.56 6.69
C SER A 188 4.45 8.29 5.35
N THR A 189 3.78 7.71 4.38
CA THR A 189 3.52 8.35 3.08
C THR A 189 2.54 9.51 3.25
N ILE A 190 1.51 9.34 4.08
CA ILE A 190 0.56 10.42 4.40
C ILE A 190 1.30 11.59 5.03
N LYS A 191 2.05 11.36 6.10
CA LYS A 191 2.82 12.39 6.79
C LYS A 191 3.70 13.22 5.87
N ASN A 192 4.36 12.57 4.90
CA ASN A 192 5.36 13.20 4.06
C ASN A 192 4.80 13.83 2.79
N HIS A 193 3.64 13.37 2.31
CA HIS A 193 3.18 13.66 0.95
C HIS A 193 1.69 14.03 0.84
N ALA A 194 0.86 13.70 1.83
CA ALA A 194 -0.54 14.02 1.74
C ALA A 194 -0.80 15.53 1.84
N ILE A 195 -1.88 15.96 1.21
CA ILE A 195 -2.30 17.36 1.11
C ILE A 195 -3.80 17.43 1.36
N ASP A 196 -4.22 18.32 2.26
CA ASP A 196 -5.57 18.84 2.31
C ASP A 196 -5.76 19.80 1.11
N PHE A 197 -6.34 19.30 0.03
CA PHE A 197 -6.46 20.02 -1.23
C PHE A 197 -7.77 20.82 -1.35
N ASN A 198 -8.81 20.36 -0.67
CA ASN A 198 -10.09 21.05 -0.57
C ASN A 198 -10.14 22.10 0.55
N THR A 199 -9.08 22.16 1.39
CA THR A 199 -8.91 23.14 2.47
C THR A 199 -9.99 23.07 3.57
N ASP A 200 -10.45 21.84 3.88
CA ASP A 200 -11.41 21.62 4.97
C ASP A 200 -10.74 21.36 6.34
N ASN A 201 -9.40 21.45 6.40
CA ASN A 201 -8.52 21.20 7.55
C ASN A 201 -8.34 19.73 7.92
N TYR A 202 -8.74 18.79 7.06
CA TYR A 202 -8.50 17.37 7.21
C TYR A 202 -7.87 16.78 5.96
N ILE A 203 -7.13 15.70 6.13
CA ILE A 203 -6.64 14.88 5.02
C ILE A 203 -7.55 13.66 4.91
N ASP A 204 -8.45 13.67 3.93
CA ASP A 204 -9.29 12.50 3.62
C ASP A 204 -8.88 11.85 2.29
N LEU A 205 -8.10 10.80 2.37
CA LEU A 205 -7.65 10.06 1.18
C LEU A 205 -8.73 9.17 0.54
N LYS A 206 -9.97 9.21 1.04
CA LYS A 206 -11.18 8.70 0.38
C LYS A 206 -11.98 9.80 -0.32
N ASN A 207 -11.60 11.06 -0.10
CA ASN A 207 -12.06 12.20 -0.88
C ASN A 207 -11.17 12.34 -2.13
N SER A 208 -11.78 12.52 -3.30
CA SER A 208 -11.03 12.59 -4.56
C SER A 208 -10.07 13.77 -4.63
N HIS A 209 -10.40 14.93 -4.02
CA HIS A 209 -9.53 16.11 -4.04
C HIS A 209 -8.19 15.83 -3.35
N ASP A 210 -8.26 15.37 -2.10
CA ASP A 210 -7.05 15.10 -1.32
C ASP A 210 -6.29 13.90 -1.84
N ALA A 211 -7.01 12.85 -2.24
CA ALA A 211 -6.39 11.62 -2.72
C ALA A 211 -5.57 11.85 -4.00
N TYR A 212 -6.15 12.55 -5.02
CA TYR A 212 -5.44 12.83 -6.26
C TYR A 212 -4.29 13.81 -6.08
N ALA A 213 -4.50 14.90 -5.33
CA ALA A 213 -3.46 15.86 -5.05
C ALA A 213 -2.31 15.25 -4.25
N SER A 214 -2.61 14.42 -3.26
CA SER A 214 -1.60 13.71 -2.47
C SER A 214 -0.79 12.72 -3.32
N ALA A 215 -1.45 11.96 -4.20
CA ALA A 215 -0.77 11.04 -5.10
C ALA A 215 0.14 11.77 -6.10
N ALA A 216 -0.33 12.87 -6.67
CA ALA A 216 0.47 13.70 -7.56
C ALA A 216 1.67 14.34 -6.83
N ASN A 217 1.46 14.87 -5.63
CA ASN A 217 2.54 15.41 -4.80
C ASN A 217 3.58 14.34 -4.43
N TYR A 218 3.14 13.14 -4.09
CA TYR A 218 4.03 12.00 -3.84
C TYR A 218 4.92 11.72 -5.06
N LEU A 219 4.33 11.54 -6.25
CA LEU A 219 5.07 11.27 -7.47
C LEU A 219 6.07 12.38 -7.80
N LYS A 220 5.65 13.65 -7.71
CA LYS A 220 6.53 14.81 -7.93
C LYS A 220 7.71 14.81 -6.96
N LYS A 221 7.47 14.58 -5.68
CA LYS A 221 8.52 14.58 -4.63
C LYS A 221 9.49 13.41 -4.74
N ILE A 222 9.07 12.25 -5.23
CA ILE A 222 9.99 11.13 -5.48
C ILE A 222 10.76 11.26 -6.81
N GLY A 223 10.53 12.35 -7.56
CA GLY A 223 11.32 12.70 -8.73
C GLY A 223 10.70 12.32 -10.06
N TRP A 224 9.38 12.04 -10.13
CA TRP A 224 8.72 11.91 -11.41
C TRP A 224 8.84 13.20 -12.22
N LYS A 225 9.16 13.08 -13.48
CA LYS A 225 9.24 14.19 -14.42
C LYS A 225 8.16 13.99 -15.49
N LYS A 226 7.43 15.05 -15.79
CA LYS A 226 6.42 15.04 -16.85
C LYS A 226 7.01 14.55 -18.17
N ASP A 227 6.20 13.84 -18.92
CA ASP A 227 6.57 13.24 -20.23
C ASP A 227 7.68 12.18 -20.15
N SER A 228 8.08 11.76 -18.94
CA SER A 228 9.05 10.68 -18.79
C SER A 228 8.39 9.32 -19.05
N PRO A 229 8.96 8.48 -19.90
CA PRO A 229 8.40 7.16 -20.18
C PRO A 229 8.57 6.22 -18.99
N CYS A 230 7.49 5.51 -18.59
CA CYS A 230 7.54 4.47 -17.55
C CYS A 230 8.39 3.27 -17.98
N PHE A 231 8.44 2.98 -19.28
CA PHE A 231 9.17 1.86 -19.88
C PHE A 231 9.46 2.15 -21.35
N TYR A 232 10.44 1.44 -21.89
CA TYR A 232 10.75 1.45 -23.32
C TYR A 232 10.37 0.09 -23.92
N ARG A 233 9.72 0.09 -25.09
CA ARG A 233 9.52 -1.11 -25.87
C ARG A 233 10.84 -1.57 -26.44
N ILE A 234 11.19 -2.84 -26.23
CA ILE A 234 12.40 -3.46 -26.72
C ILE A 234 12.02 -4.45 -27.81
N ASP A 235 12.62 -4.30 -29.00
CA ASP A 235 12.52 -5.27 -30.07
C ASP A 235 13.78 -6.17 -30.03
N LEU A 236 13.57 -7.48 -29.87
CA LEU A 236 14.66 -8.43 -29.69
C LEU A 236 15.11 -9.01 -31.03
N LYS A 237 16.42 -9.04 -31.28
CA LYS A 237 17.03 -9.62 -32.48
C LYS A 237 16.88 -11.13 -32.55
N GLU A 238 17.17 -11.78 -31.44
CA GLU A 238 17.24 -13.24 -31.29
C GLU A 238 16.76 -13.63 -29.90
N ASP A 239 16.62 -14.92 -29.69
CA ASP A 239 16.28 -15.43 -28.36
C ASP A 239 17.33 -15.05 -27.32
N ILE A 240 16.91 -14.32 -26.33
CA ILE A 240 17.75 -14.04 -25.17
C ILE A 240 18.04 -15.36 -24.45
N PRO A 241 19.30 -15.65 -24.07
CA PRO A 241 19.63 -16.86 -23.32
C PRO A 241 18.75 -16.99 -22.07
N LYS A 242 18.18 -18.19 -21.86
CA LYS A 242 17.24 -18.48 -20.75
C LYS A 242 17.71 -17.99 -19.38
N LYS A 243 19.04 -17.98 -19.13
CA LYS A 243 19.63 -17.46 -17.89
C LYS A 243 19.35 -15.98 -17.61
N TYR A 244 18.95 -15.20 -18.62
CA TYR A 244 18.58 -13.78 -18.46
C TYR A 244 17.07 -13.56 -18.36
N LEU A 245 16.27 -14.60 -18.63
CA LEU A 245 14.83 -14.53 -18.47
C LEU A 245 14.49 -14.70 -16.99
N ASN A 246 13.67 -13.79 -16.48
CA ASN A 246 13.15 -13.87 -15.12
C ASN A 246 11.64 -13.89 -15.14
N VAL A 247 11.06 -15.03 -14.84
CA VAL A 247 9.58 -15.24 -14.83
C VAL A 247 8.97 -14.84 -13.49
N SER A 248 9.77 -14.77 -12.43
CA SER A 248 9.31 -14.48 -11.08
C SER A 248 9.45 -12.99 -10.75
N ALA A 249 8.38 -12.37 -10.26
CA ALA A 249 8.40 -11.00 -9.76
C ALA A 249 9.12 -10.84 -8.40
N LYS A 250 9.45 -11.95 -7.70
CA LYS A 250 10.04 -11.92 -6.36
C LYS A 250 11.41 -11.25 -6.30
N LYS A 251 12.22 -11.39 -7.34
CA LYS A 251 13.59 -10.88 -7.36
C LYS A 251 14.05 -10.65 -8.79
N LEU A 252 14.48 -9.43 -9.10
CA LEU A 252 15.17 -9.12 -10.36
C LEU A 252 16.59 -9.69 -10.30
N GLN A 253 16.78 -10.87 -10.88
CA GLN A 253 18.04 -11.60 -10.83
C GLN A 253 19.12 -11.01 -11.74
N ASN A 254 18.72 -10.42 -12.87
CA ASN A 254 19.62 -9.97 -13.93
C ASN A 254 19.54 -8.46 -14.15
N LYS A 255 19.75 -7.68 -13.09
CA LYS A 255 19.80 -6.21 -13.22
C LYS A 255 21.11 -5.80 -13.87
N LYS A 256 21.07 -5.40 -15.14
CA LYS A 256 22.21 -4.97 -15.94
C LYS A 256 21.95 -3.61 -16.57
N LYS A 257 23.02 -2.87 -16.90
CA LYS A 257 22.91 -1.66 -17.71
C LYS A 257 22.42 -1.99 -19.12
N LEU A 258 21.69 -1.07 -19.76
CA LEU A 258 21.12 -1.26 -21.11
C LEU A 258 22.19 -1.73 -22.12
N GLY A 259 23.38 -1.14 -22.10
CA GLY A 259 24.48 -1.50 -22.99
C GLY A 259 24.92 -2.97 -22.94
N PHE A 260 24.68 -3.68 -21.82
CA PHE A 260 24.91 -5.11 -21.73
C PHE A 260 24.04 -5.93 -22.70
N PHE A 261 22.82 -5.43 -22.97
CA PHE A 261 21.85 -6.09 -23.83
C PHE A 261 21.90 -5.59 -25.31
N LYS A 262 22.81 -4.64 -25.65
CA LYS A 262 22.90 -4.05 -27.00
C LYS A 262 22.86 -5.08 -28.13
N LYS A 263 23.58 -6.20 -28.00
CA LYS A 263 23.63 -7.25 -29.02
C LYS A 263 22.31 -8.01 -29.23
N TYR A 264 21.38 -7.93 -28.27
CA TYR A 264 20.09 -8.62 -28.30
C TYR A 264 18.92 -7.70 -28.63
N ILE A 265 19.17 -6.40 -28.86
CA ILE A 265 18.14 -5.37 -29.06
C ILE A 265 18.29 -4.77 -30.45
N ASP A 266 17.23 -4.84 -31.27
CA ASP A 266 17.22 -4.24 -32.62
C ASP A 266 17.14 -2.73 -32.55
N ASN A 267 16.24 -2.19 -31.77
CA ASN A 267 16.02 -0.76 -31.61
C ASN A 267 16.86 -0.12 -30.49
N TYR A 268 18.07 -0.64 -30.24
CA TYR A 268 18.93 -0.18 -29.14
C TYR A 268 19.28 1.31 -29.24
N ASP A 269 19.64 1.79 -30.44
CA ASP A 269 20.11 3.17 -30.62
C ASP A 269 18.95 4.16 -30.42
N ASP A 270 17.74 3.84 -30.84
CA ASP A 270 16.52 4.63 -30.56
C ASP A 270 16.26 4.75 -29.08
N ILE A 271 16.32 3.63 -28.34
CA ILE A 271 16.12 3.61 -26.88
C ILE A 271 17.21 4.40 -26.17
N SER A 272 18.46 4.28 -26.62
CA SER A 272 19.59 5.01 -26.05
C SER A 272 19.45 6.51 -26.25
N PHE A 273 18.98 6.95 -27.41
CA PHE A 273 18.69 8.34 -27.73
C PHE A 273 17.53 8.88 -26.87
N LEU A 274 16.41 8.17 -26.82
CA LEU A 274 15.27 8.56 -25.98
C LEU A 274 15.68 8.71 -24.52
N ARG A 275 16.46 7.77 -23.98
CA ARG A 275 16.94 7.85 -22.59
C ARG A 275 17.84 9.05 -22.33
N SER A 276 18.66 9.48 -23.27
CA SER A 276 19.57 10.62 -23.12
C SER A 276 18.81 11.94 -23.01
N ASN A 277 17.60 12.02 -23.55
CA ASN A 277 16.78 13.22 -23.52
C ASN A 277 15.98 13.38 -22.23
N TYR A 278 15.89 12.32 -21.38
CA TYR A 278 15.12 12.33 -20.12
C TYR A 278 15.99 12.24 -18.86
N ASN A 279 17.31 12.21 -19.00
CA ASN A 279 18.27 12.35 -17.90
C ASN A 279 18.74 13.80 -17.82
#